data_f1473d1bbf18af2b1ddd1f7cdc566113
#
_entry.id   f1473d1bbf18af2b1ddd1f7cdc566113
#
_cell.length_a   1.000
_cell.length_b   1.000
_cell.length_c   1.000
_cell.angle_alpha   90.00
_cell.angle_beta   90.00
_cell.angle_gamma   90.00
#
_symmetry.space_group_name_H-M   'P 1'
#
loop_
_entity.id
_entity.type
_entity.pdbx_description
1 polymer ?
#
loop_
_entity_poly.entity_id
_entity_poly.type
_entity_poly.pdbx_seq_one_letter_code
_entity_poly.pdbx_strand_id
1 'polypeptide(L)'
;MRKLRPHPGAGLKTLRLRVDGGARGNPGPAALGVVIEDDQGVRLRTFHRWLGVATNNQAEYQALIEGLKAITEWKPDRLEVYLDSKLVVEQVNGRWKVKEPELKELHKQATELLKRFGETVTVRHVGREENRGADKLVNMALDERVKKPKASG
;
A
#
# COMPACT_ATOMS: atom_id res chain seq x y z
N MET A 1 -26.52 -11.12 -7.27
CA MET A 1 -26.26 -11.56 -7.52
C MET A 1 -25.32 -12.00 -7.43
N ARG A 2 -25.20 -12.29 -7.42
CA ARG A 2 -24.37 -12.85 -7.49
C ARG A 2 -23.55 -12.70 -8.08
N LYS A 3 -23.01 -12.41 -7.80
CA LYS A 3 -22.28 -12.34 -8.52
C LYS A 3 -21.93 -13.35 -9.10
N LEU A 4 -21.87 -13.33 -10.05
CA LEU A 4 -21.47 -14.43 -10.73
C LEU A 4 -20.00 -14.48 -10.80
N ARG A 5 -19.41 -15.63 -10.58
CA ARG A 5 -17.99 -15.79 -10.72
C ARG A 5 -17.63 -15.84 -12.20
N PRO A 6 -16.50 -15.24 -12.62
CA PRO A 6 -16.07 -15.38 -14.00
C PRO A 6 -15.71 -16.81 -14.32
N HIS A 7 -15.82 -17.15 -15.58
CA HIS A 7 -15.40 -18.45 -16.02
C HIS A 7 -13.89 -18.58 -15.97
N PRO A 8 -13.38 -19.78 -15.76
CA PRO A 8 -11.94 -19.98 -15.78
C PRO A 8 -11.34 -19.50 -17.10
N GLY A 9 -10.25 -18.79 -17.01
CA GLY A 9 -9.56 -18.32 -18.18
C GLY A 9 -10.17 -17.12 -18.83
N ALA A 10 -11.38 -16.75 -18.43
CA ALA A 10 -12.02 -15.58 -18.96
C ALA A 10 -12.54 -14.77 -17.80
N GLY A 11 -12.13 -13.54 -17.71
CA GLY A 11 -12.65 -12.68 -16.67
C GLY A 11 -12.11 -12.97 -15.29
N LEU A 12 -10.91 -13.51 -15.19
CA LEU A 12 -10.27 -13.59 -13.88
C LEU A 12 -10.17 -12.18 -13.35
N LYS A 13 -10.49 -12.02 -12.06
CA LYS A 13 -10.44 -10.71 -11.45
C LYS A 13 -9.02 -10.37 -11.07
N THR A 14 -8.46 -9.41 -11.78
CA THR A 14 -7.14 -8.88 -11.46
C THR A 14 -7.32 -7.51 -10.85
N LEU A 15 -6.76 -7.31 -9.68
CA LEU A 15 -6.77 -6.00 -9.04
C LEU A 15 -5.36 -5.50 -8.88
N ARG A 16 -5.23 -4.18 -8.87
CA ARG A 16 -3.97 -3.51 -8.65
C ARG A 16 -4.05 -2.70 -7.39
N LEU A 17 -3.01 -2.81 -6.59
CA LEU A 17 -2.89 -2.10 -5.33
C LEU A 17 -1.69 -1.19 -5.44
N ARG A 18 -1.93 0.12 -5.39
CA ARG A 18 -0.85 1.11 -5.39
C ARG A 18 -0.83 1.75 -4.03
N VAL A 19 0.32 1.72 -3.39
CA VAL A 19 0.45 2.24 -2.03
C VAL A 19 1.65 3.15 -1.95
N ASP A 20 1.59 4.09 -1.03
CA ASP A 20 2.70 4.99 -0.76
C ASP A 20 2.63 5.40 0.70
N GLY A 21 3.79 5.59 1.29
CA GLY A 21 3.89 6.10 2.63
C GLY A 21 5.02 7.10 2.69
N GLY A 22 4.88 8.11 3.50
CA GLY A 22 5.91 9.12 3.59
C GLY A 22 5.84 9.89 4.87
N ALA A 23 6.94 10.54 5.20
CA ALA A 23 7.06 11.37 6.38
C ALA A 23 7.69 12.69 5.98
N ARG A 24 7.21 13.77 6.59
CA ARG A 24 7.83 15.08 6.45
C ARG A 24 8.81 15.24 7.57
N GLY A 25 10.10 14.97 7.27
CA GLY A 25 11.12 14.72 8.26
C GLY A 25 11.25 13.21 8.44
N ASN A 26 12.42 12.76 8.82
CA ASN A 26 12.68 11.32 8.87
C ASN A 26 13.41 10.97 10.16
N PRO A 27 12.70 10.75 11.28
CA PRO A 27 11.25 10.62 11.37
C PRO A 27 10.54 11.98 11.42
N GLY A 28 9.24 11.92 11.20
CA GLY A 28 8.41 13.11 11.25
C GLY A 28 6.96 12.75 11.05
N PRO A 29 6.10 13.76 10.91
CA PRO A 29 4.69 13.49 10.60
C PRO A 29 4.57 12.62 9.36
N ALA A 30 3.82 11.54 9.46
CA ALA A 30 3.77 10.53 8.42
C ALA A 30 2.34 10.16 8.07
N ALA A 31 2.17 9.65 6.86
CA ALA A 31 0.86 9.25 6.37
C ALA A 31 1.00 8.18 5.30
N LEU A 32 -0.10 7.53 4.99
CA LEU A 32 -0.14 6.56 3.92
C LEU A 32 -1.25 6.88 2.93
N GLY A 33 -1.11 6.36 1.73
CA GLY A 33 -2.11 6.46 0.69
C GLY A 33 -2.26 5.12 -0.01
N VAL A 34 -3.50 4.77 -0.34
CA VAL A 34 -3.82 3.49 -0.94
C VAL A 34 -4.80 3.72 -2.09
N VAL A 35 -4.50 3.12 -3.23
CA VAL A 35 -5.37 3.14 -4.40
C VAL A 35 -5.59 1.69 -4.82
N ILE A 36 -6.85 1.30 -4.91
CA ILE A 36 -7.23 -0.01 -5.43
C ILE A 36 -7.90 0.22 -6.77
N GLU A 37 -7.40 -0.43 -7.81
CA GLU A 37 -7.97 -0.28 -9.13
C GLU A 37 -8.06 -1.63 -9.83
N ASP A 38 -8.90 -1.70 -10.86
CA ASP A 38 -8.98 -2.91 -11.66
C ASP A 38 -7.90 -2.89 -12.74
N ASP A 39 -7.91 -3.90 -13.61
CA ASP A 39 -6.86 -4.01 -14.63
C ASP A 39 -7.08 -3.05 -15.80
N GLN A 40 -8.17 -2.29 -15.78
CA GLN A 40 -8.41 -1.22 -16.74
C GLN A 40 -7.99 0.13 -16.18
N GLY A 41 -7.51 0.15 -14.94
CA GLY A 41 -7.12 1.39 -14.30
C GLY A 41 -8.26 2.14 -13.66
N VAL A 42 -9.45 1.53 -13.58
CA VAL A 42 -10.57 2.17 -12.92
C VAL A 42 -10.39 2.08 -11.41
N ARG A 43 -10.44 3.22 -10.74
CA ARG A 43 -10.28 3.26 -9.29
C ARG A 43 -11.54 2.74 -8.62
N LEU A 44 -11.36 1.73 -7.78
CA LEU A 44 -12.46 1.11 -7.04
C LEU A 44 -12.54 1.63 -5.63
N ARG A 45 -11.40 1.99 -5.05
CA ARG A 45 -11.36 2.54 -3.71
C ARG A 45 -10.05 3.27 -3.52
N THR A 46 -10.11 4.40 -2.83
CA THR A 46 -8.91 5.11 -2.42
C THR A 46 -9.09 5.56 -0.98
N PHE A 47 -8.00 5.59 -0.23
CA PHE A 47 -8.05 6.18 1.10
C PHE A 47 -6.66 6.61 1.51
N HIS A 48 -6.64 7.46 2.52
CA HIS A 48 -5.39 7.91 3.11
C HIS A 48 -5.57 7.94 4.62
N ARG A 49 -4.45 7.93 5.33
CA ARG A 49 -4.50 7.85 6.78
C ARG A 49 -3.27 8.52 7.37
N TRP A 50 -3.51 9.30 8.41
CA TRP A 50 -2.46 9.89 9.23
C TRP A 50 -1.87 8.80 10.11
N LEU A 51 -0.53 8.80 10.25
CA LEU A 51 0.16 7.75 11.00
C LEU A 51 0.82 8.24 12.27
N GLY A 52 0.81 9.57 12.53
CA GLY A 52 1.60 10.09 13.61
C GLY A 52 3.04 10.28 13.17
N VAL A 53 3.97 10.09 14.06
CA VAL A 53 5.39 10.26 13.75
C VAL A 53 5.97 8.91 13.38
N ALA A 54 6.64 8.85 12.23
CA ALA A 54 7.27 7.63 11.76
C ALA A 54 8.37 7.99 10.76
N THR A 55 9.20 7.00 10.43
CA THR A 55 10.17 7.18 9.36
C THR A 55 9.50 6.91 8.02
N ASN A 56 10.17 7.33 6.94
CA ASN A 56 9.67 7.03 5.60
C ASN A 56 9.47 5.53 5.40
N ASN A 57 10.44 4.73 5.81
CA ASN A 57 10.34 3.28 5.60
C ASN A 57 9.22 2.66 6.42
N GLN A 58 9.01 3.13 7.65
CA GLN A 58 7.88 2.66 8.43
C GLN A 58 6.55 3.01 7.76
N ALA A 59 6.44 4.22 7.24
CA ALA A 59 5.21 4.65 6.56
C ALA A 59 4.96 3.82 5.31
N GLU A 60 6.01 3.49 4.56
CA GLU A 60 5.86 2.65 3.38
C GLU A 60 5.36 1.26 3.74
N TYR A 61 5.92 0.66 4.78
CA TYR A 61 5.44 -0.65 5.24
C TYR A 61 3.99 -0.57 5.72
N GLN A 62 3.65 0.48 6.46
CA GLN A 62 2.29 0.65 6.93
C GLN A 62 1.31 0.76 5.76
N ALA A 63 1.72 1.49 4.71
CA ALA A 63 0.88 1.61 3.52
C ALA A 63 0.64 0.26 2.88
N LEU A 64 1.69 -0.54 2.74
CA LEU A 64 1.56 -1.88 2.17
C LEU A 64 0.64 -2.75 3.02
N ILE A 65 0.84 -2.73 4.33
CA ILE A 65 0.04 -3.55 5.24
C ILE A 65 -1.45 -3.16 5.17
N GLU A 66 -1.73 -1.86 5.26
CA GLU A 66 -3.12 -1.41 5.24
C GLU A 66 -3.77 -1.66 3.88
N GLY A 67 -3.00 -1.49 2.81
CA GLY A 67 -3.50 -1.81 1.48
C GLY A 67 -3.83 -3.28 1.31
N LEU A 68 -2.95 -4.15 1.80
CA LEU A 68 -3.19 -5.60 1.71
C LEU A 68 -4.40 -6.01 2.54
N LYS A 69 -4.56 -5.42 3.73
CA LYS A 69 -5.75 -5.70 4.53
C LYS A 69 -7.03 -5.29 3.79
N ALA A 70 -7.01 -4.12 3.20
CA ALA A 70 -8.18 -3.62 2.48
C ALA A 70 -8.52 -4.48 1.28
N ILE A 71 -7.51 -4.90 0.51
CA ILE A 71 -7.76 -5.63 -0.72
C ILE A 71 -8.21 -7.06 -0.45
N THR A 72 -7.93 -7.57 0.74
CA THR A 72 -8.33 -8.93 1.10
C THR A 72 -9.84 -9.12 0.96
N GLU A 73 -10.61 -8.10 1.26
CA GLU A 73 -12.07 -8.17 1.18
C GLU A 73 -12.57 -8.34 -0.25
N TRP A 74 -11.77 -7.93 -1.22
CA TRP A 74 -12.16 -7.99 -2.63
C TRP A 74 -11.93 -9.35 -3.26
N LYS A 75 -11.12 -10.19 -2.61
CA LYS A 75 -10.81 -11.55 -3.04
C LYS A 75 -10.42 -11.61 -4.51
N PRO A 76 -9.36 -10.90 -4.91
CA PRO A 76 -8.93 -10.95 -6.30
C PRO A 76 -8.37 -12.31 -6.66
N ASP A 77 -8.51 -12.70 -7.92
CA ASP A 77 -7.88 -13.90 -8.42
C ASP A 77 -6.40 -13.67 -8.66
N ARG A 78 -6.03 -12.44 -8.99
CA ARG A 78 -4.65 -12.04 -9.19
C ARG A 78 -4.47 -10.64 -8.62
N LEU A 79 -3.36 -10.43 -7.93
CA LEU A 79 -3.09 -9.15 -7.30
C LEU A 79 -1.72 -8.64 -7.72
N GLU A 80 -1.69 -7.41 -8.22
CA GLU A 80 -0.46 -6.72 -8.55
C GLU A 80 -0.29 -5.57 -7.58
N VAL A 81 0.82 -5.56 -6.86
CA VAL A 81 1.09 -4.53 -5.86
C VAL A 81 2.26 -3.67 -6.35
N TYR A 82 2.08 -2.37 -6.28
CA TYR A 82 3.07 -1.42 -6.76
C TYR A 82 3.45 -0.44 -5.66
N LEU A 83 4.76 -0.27 -5.47
CA LEU A 83 5.31 0.71 -4.55
C LEU A 83 6.46 1.43 -5.22
N ASP A 84 6.74 2.66 -4.79
CA ASP A 84 7.92 3.36 -5.28
C ASP A 84 9.09 3.28 -4.30
N SER A 85 8.97 2.49 -3.25
CA SER A 85 10.07 2.23 -2.31
C SER A 85 10.78 0.95 -2.71
N LYS A 86 11.96 1.12 -3.29
CA LYS A 86 12.75 -0.05 -3.69
C LYS A 86 13.12 -0.90 -2.48
N LEU A 87 13.45 -0.27 -1.37
CA LEU A 87 13.83 -1.00 -0.16
C LEU A 87 12.72 -1.97 0.25
N VAL A 88 11.50 -1.47 0.36
CA VAL A 88 10.38 -2.31 0.81
C VAL A 88 10.12 -3.43 -0.18
N VAL A 89 10.11 -3.11 -1.49
CA VAL A 89 9.88 -4.13 -2.51
C VAL A 89 10.92 -5.24 -2.43
N GLU A 90 12.20 -4.86 -2.32
CA GLU A 90 13.26 -5.85 -2.28
C GLU A 90 13.20 -6.67 -1.00
N GLN A 91 12.85 -6.06 0.11
CA GLN A 91 12.77 -6.78 1.37
C GLN A 91 11.60 -7.77 1.39
N VAL A 92 10.42 -7.36 0.93
CA VAL A 92 9.28 -8.28 0.97
C VAL A 92 9.41 -9.39 -0.06
N ASN A 93 10.17 -9.16 -1.13
CA ASN A 93 10.45 -10.20 -2.12
C ASN A 93 11.62 -11.09 -1.69
N GLY A 94 12.23 -10.81 -0.56
CA GLY A 94 13.27 -11.67 -0.02
C GLY A 94 14.65 -11.47 -0.62
N ARG A 95 14.84 -10.40 -1.37
CA ARG A 95 16.13 -10.15 -2.00
C ARG A 95 17.07 -9.31 -1.13
N TRP A 96 16.52 -8.54 -0.21
CA TRP A 96 17.30 -7.73 0.72
C TRP A 96 16.90 -8.10 2.15
N LYS A 97 17.89 -8.11 3.03
CA LYS A 97 17.63 -8.37 4.45
C LYS A 97 17.03 -7.16 5.12
N VAL A 98 16.24 -7.42 6.15
CA VAL A 98 15.70 -6.36 7.00
C VAL A 98 16.63 -6.21 8.18
N LYS A 99 17.40 -5.12 8.20
CA LYS A 99 18.39 -4.90 9.24
C LYS A 99 17.89 -4.01 10.36
N GLU A 100 17.02 -3.08 10.03
CA GLU A 100 16.52 -2.12 11.02
C GLU A 100 15.49 -2.81 11.92
N PRO A 101 15.72 -2.79 13.25
CA PRO A 101 14.79 -3.47 14.15
C PRO A 101 13.35 -2.98 14.02
N GLU A 102 13.17 -1.67 13.79
CA GLU A 102 11.83 -1.12 13.71
C GLU A 102 11.06 -1.58 12.48
N LEU A 103 11.76 -2.15 11.49
CA LEU A 103 11.09 -2.66 10.29
C LEU A 103 10.81 -4.15 10.37
N LYS A 104 11.41 -4.86 11.29
CA LYS A 104 11.29 -6.32 11.31
C LYS A 104 9.86 -6.78 11.56
N GLU A 105 9.20 -6.16 12.52
CA GLU A 105 7.81 -6.54 12.80
C GLU A 105 6.89 -6.16 11.64
N LEU A 106 7.12 -5.00 11.06
CA LEU A 106 6.31 -4.55 9.91
C LEU A 106 6.52 -5.47 8.72
N HIS A 107 7.77 -5.86 8.47
CA HIS A 107 8.09 -6.81 7.41
C HIS A 107 7.37 -8.13 7.63
N LYS A 108 7.37 -8.62 8.87
CA LYS A 108 6.68 -9.85 9.19
C LYS A 108 5.20 -9.76 8.90
N GLN A 109 4.56 -8.67 9.31
CA GLN A 109 3.14 -8.47 9.06
C GLN A 109 2.84 -8.43 7.57
N ALA A 110 3.66 -7.70 6.81
CA ALA A 110 3.45 -7.57 5.37
C ALA A 110 3.60 -8.91 4.67
N THR A 111 4.66 -9.66 5.02
CA THR A 111 4.90 -10.94 4.35
C THR A 111 3.85 -11.98 4.73
N GLU A 112 3.33 -11.94 5.94
CA GLU A 112 2.26 -12.85 6.32
C GLU A 112 0.99 -12.57 5.53
N LEU A 113 0.69 -11.30 5.31
CA LEU A 113 -0.46 -10.94 4.48
C LEU A 113 -0.25 -11.37 3.02
N LEU A 114 0.96 -11.17 2.51
CA LEU A 114 1.26 -11.58 1.14
C LEU A 114 1.13 -13.09 0.95
N LYS A 115 1.51 -13.86 1.96
CA LYS A 115 1.40 -15.32 1.87
C LYS A 115 -0.03 -15.79 1.64
N ARG A 116 -1.00 -15.03 2.10
CA ARG A 116 -2.40 -15.40 1.91
C ARG A 116 -2.82 -15.43 0.46
N PHE A 117 -2.13 -14.66 -0.37
CA PHE A 117 -2.41 -14.64 -1.81
C PHE A 117 -1.59 -15.67 -2.58
N GLY A 118 -0.57 -16.24 -1.94
CA GLY A 118 0.24 -17.28 -2.56
C GLY A 118 0.94 -16.79 -3.80
N GLU A 119 0.84 -17.58 -4.87
CA GLU A 119 1.53 -17.27 -6.12
C GLU A 119 0.78 -16.27 -6.98
N THR A 120 -0.40 -15.87 -6.56
CA THR A 120 -1.21 -14.96 -7.36
C THR A 120 -0.89 -13.49 -7.13
N VAL A 121 0.05 -13.20 -6.21
CA VAL A 121 0.42 -11.83 -5.91
C VAL A 121 1.84 -11.55 -6.40
N THR A 122 2.02 -10.37 -6.99
CA THR A 122 3.35 -9.87 -7.33
C THR A 122 3.52 -8.50 -6.68
N VAL A 123 4.73 -8.21 -6.21
CA VAL A 123 5.06 -6.91 -5.63
C VAL A 123 6.18 -6.34 -6.47
N ARG A 124 5.94 -5.16 -7.06
CA ARG A 124 6.87 -4.55 -7.99
C ARG A 124 7.18 -3.12 -7.64
N HIS A 125 8.39 -2.74 -7.95
CA HIS A 125 8.84 -1.36 -7.82
C HIS A 125 8.43 -0.58 -9.06
N VAL A 126 7.89 0.62 -8.85
CA VAL A 126 7.59 1.54 -9.95
C VAL A 126 8.18 2.89 -9.61
N GLY A 127 8.35 3.70 -10.63
CA GLY A 127 8.81 5.06 -10.42
C GLY A 127 7.73 5.89 -9.75
N ARG A 128 8.15 7.00 -9.15
CA ARG A 128 7.21 7.86 -8.44
C ARG A 128 6.09 8.35 -9.34
N GLU A 129 6.41 8.59 -10.62
CA GLU A 129 5.41 9.09 -11.54
C GLU A 129 4.27 8.10 -11.76
N GLU A 130 4.59 6.81 -11.69
CA GLU A 130 3.57 5.79 -11.88
C GLU A 130 2.79 5.52 -10.61
N ASN A 131 3.16 6.17 -9.52
CA ASN A 131 2.49 6.00 -8.24
C ASN A 131 1.90 7.32 -7.73
N ARG A 132 1.61 8.23 -8.65
CA ARG A 132 1.15 9.57 -8.29
C ARG A 132 -0.11 9.60 -7.46
N GLY A 133 -1.05 8.70 -7.76
CA GLY A 133 -2.31 8.69 -7.03
C GLY A 133 -2.10 8.45 -5.56
N ALA A 134 -1.30 7.44 -5.23
CA ALA A 134 -1.03 7.12 -3.84
C ALA A 134 -0.20 8.23 -3.18
N ASP A 135 0.79 8.78 -3.91
CA ASP A 135 1.60 9.87 -3.41
C ASP A 135 0.75 11.09 -3.06
N LYS A 136 -0.19 11.41 -3.95
CA LYS A 136 -1.08 12.54 -3.72
C LYS A 136 -1.91 12.34 -2.45
N LEU A 137 -2.36 11.12 -2.21
CA LEU A 137 -3.13 10.81 -1.02
C LEU A 137 -2.31 10.99 0.26
N VAL A 138 -1.03 10.61 0.22
CA VAL A 138 -0.14 10.84 1.35
C VAL A 138 -0.07 12.33 1.66
N ASN A 139 0.15 13.14 0.64
CA ASN A 139 0.25 14.58 0.83
C ASN A 139 -1.06 15.19 1.29
N MET A 140 -2.19 14.67 0.81
CA MET A 140 -3.49 15.14 1.28
C MET A 140 -3.65 14.88 2.78
N ALA A 141 -3.27 13.70 3.24
CA ALA A 141 -3.38 13.37 4.65
C ALA A 141 -2.49 14.28 5.51
N LEU A 142 -1.27 14.53 5.03
CA LEU A 142 -0.35 15.39 5.75
C LEU A 142 -0.82 16.84 5.76
N ASP A 143 -1.32 17.30 4.61
CA ASP A 143 -1.80 18.68 4.51
C ASP A 143 -3.05 18.91 5.36
N GLU A 144 -3.94 17.94 5.39
CA GLU A 144 -5.14 18.06 6.23
C GLU A 144 -4.76 18.21 7.69
N ARG A 145 -3.74 17.47 8.12
CA ARG A 145 -3.32 17.52 9.50
C ARG A 145 -2.74 18.88 9.85
N VAL A 146 -1.99 19.47 8.93
CA VAL A 146 -1.39 20.77 9.15
C VAL A 146 -2.47 21.87 9.16
N LYS A 147 -3.43 21.78 8.24
CA LYS A 147 -4.45 22.83 8.09
C LYS A 147 -5.47 22.82 9.21
N LYS A 148 -5.70 21.67 9.83
CA LYS A 148 -6.69 21.62 10.90
C LYS A 148 -6.18 22.37 12.09
N PRO A 149 -6.95 23.32 12.61
CA PRO A 149 -6.55 23.96 13.86
C PRO A 149 -6.55 22.92 14.94
N LYS A 150 -5.74 23.13 15.92
CA LYS A 150 -5.75 22.25 17.02
C LYS A 150 -7.09 22.22 17.61
N ALA A 151 -7.49 21.10 17.85
CA ALA A 151 -8.79 20.96 18.33
C ALA A 151 -8.96 21.70 19.52
N SER A 152 -9.64 22.20 19.50
CA SER A 152 -9.75 22.76 20.21
C SER A 152 -9.33 23.37 20.31
N GLY A 153 -9.13 23.46 19.56
CA GLY A 153 -8.86 24.22 19.76
C GLY A 153 -8.89 24.19 19.53
#